data_47486f8f70bf6884bd235b1ee0aa69a7
#
_entry.id   47486f8f70bf6884bd235b1ee0aa69a7
#
_cell.length_a   1.000
_cell.length_b   1.000
_cell.length_c   1.000
_cell.angle_alpha   90.00
_cell.angle_beta   90.00
_cell.angle_gamma   90.00
#
_symmetry.space_group_name_H-M   'P 1'
#
loop_
_entity.id
_entity.type
_entity.pdbx_description
1 polymer ?
#
loop_
_entity_poly.entity_id
_entity_poly.type
_entity_poly.pdbx_seq_one_letter_code
_entity_poly.pdbx_strand_id
1 'polypeptide(L)'
;RALANNSVAYKGKPEMGTFMREWLSLYDSKSGERGIFNRDAADKQVARNERRETGHMWGTNPCSEIILRPYQFCNLSEVVVRDYDTLEDLKEKVHFATILGTLQSTLTDFKYLRKIWKTNTEEERVLGVSLTGIMDHHVLSKNVYSARWLEEMKRVAVDTNWDLATNGRGITQSAAITCVKASGTVSQLV
;
A
#
# COMPACT_ATOMS: atom_id res chain seq x y z
N ARG A 1 -18.52 16.23 6.52
CA ARG A 1 -17.60 15.14 6.94
C ARG A 1 -17.92 13.78 6.27
N ALA A 2 -19.14 13.59 5.77
CA ALA A 2 -19.57 12.31 5.17
C ALA A 2 -18.81 11.93 3.87
N LEU A 3 -18.10 12.87 3.24
CA LEU A 3 -17.33 12.64 2.02
C LEU A 3 -15.81 12.63 2.26
N ALA A 4 -15.37 12.67 3.51
CA ALA A 4 -13.96 12.65 3.86
C ALA A 4 -13.59 11.34 4.56
N ASN A 5 -12.54 10.70 4.09
CA ASN A 5 -11.96 9.54 4.77
C ASN A 5 -11.32 9.98 6.08
N ASN A 6 -11.91 9.56 7.18
CA ASN A 6 -11.44 9.86 8.52
C ASN A 6 -11.18 8.57 9.28
N SER A 7 -10.12 8.56 10.08
CA SER A 7 -9.80 7.45 10.97
C SER A 7 -9.48 7.96 12.37
N VAL A 8 -9.90 7.21 13.38
CA VAL A 8 -9.43 7.39 14.73
C VAL A 8 -8.10 6.67 14.88
N ALA A 9 -7.06 7.41 15.26
CA ALA A 9 -5.72 6.85 15.40
C ALA A 9 -5.36 6.69 16.89
N TYR A 10 -5.16 5.46 17.31
CA TYR A 10 -4.69 5.12 18.65
C TYR A 10 -3.19 4.93 18.71
N LYS A 11 -2.58 5.36 19.81
CA LYS A 11 -1.26 4.96 20.25
C LYS A 11 -1.44 4.04 21.47
N GLY A 12 -0.90 2.84 21.39
CA GLY A 12 -1.16 1.83 22.41
C GLY A 12 -2.54 1.20 22.31
N LYS A 13 -2.91 0.49 23.38
CA LYS A 13 -4.23 -0.11 23.54
C LYS A 13 -5.19 0.96 24.07
N PRO A 14 -6.28 1.27 23.35
CA PRO A 14 -7.26 2.24 23.84
C PRO A 14 -8.00 1.72 25.10
N GLU A 15 -8.53 2.65 25.88
CA GLU A 15 -9.47 2.34 26.96
C GLU A 15 -10.74 1.73 26.35
N MET A 16 -11.26 0.66 26.98
CA MET A 16 -12.34 -0.16 26.43
C MET A 16 -13.61 0.65 26.13
N GLY A 17 -14.05 1.50 27.04
CA GLY A 17 -15.28 2.29 26.84
C GLY A 17 -15.15 3.29 25.70
N THR A 18 -13.98 3.90 25.53
CA THR A 18 -13.69 4.80 24.41
C THR A 18 -13.67 4.04 23.10
N PHE A 19 -13.02 2.88 23.05
CA PHE A 19 -12.99 2.02 21.87
C PHE A 19 -14.39 1.56 21.46
N MET A 20 -15.22 1.14 22.42
CA MET A 20 -16.57 0.66 22.13
C MET A 20 -17.49 1.78 21.61
N ARG A 21 -17.34 3.01 22.08
CA ARG A 21 -18.09 4.16 21.53
C ARG A 21 -17.72 4.44 20.08
N GLU A 22 -16.44 4.40 19.74
CA GLU A 22 -15.99 4.57 18.35
C GLU A 22 -16.46 3.41 17.47
N TRP A 23 -16.40 2.18 17.98
CA TRP A 23 -16.89 1.00 17.27
C TRP A 23 -18.39 1.09 16.98
N LEU A 24 -19.20 1.46 17.97
CA LEU A 24 -20.64 1.65 17.78
C LEU A 24 -20.94 2.77 16.79
N SER A 25 -20.23 3.90 16.88
CA SER A 25 -20.37 5.00 15.91
C SER A 25 -20.08 4.56 14.48
N LEU A 26 -19.09 3.68 14.30
CA LEU A 26 -18.74 3.08 13.01
C LEU A 26 -19.84 2.15 12.50
N TYR A 27 -20.34 1.29 13.37
CA TYR A 27 -21.44 0.37 13.09
C TYR A 27 -22.74 1.12 12.71
N ASP A 28 -23.09 2.14 13.47
CA ASP A 28 -24.32 2.92 13.28
C ASP A 28 -24.27 3.79 12.03
N SER A 29 -23.08 4.23 11.61
CA SER A 29 -22.89 5.06 10.41
C SER A 29 -23.29 4.34 9.12
N LYS A 30 -23.15 3.01 9.08
CA LYS A 30 -23.39 2.13 7.92
C LYS A 30 -22.69 2.60 6.62
N SER A 31 -21.72 3.49 6.74
CA SER A 31 -21.05 4.13 5.61
C SER A 31 -19.62 3.62 5.39
N GLY A 32 -19.08 2.79 6.30
CA GLY A 32 -17.66 2.40 6.31
C GLY A 32 -16.72 3.55 6.69
N GLU A 33 -17.25 4.74 6.94
CA GLU A 33 -16.48 5.88 7.38
C GLU A 33 -16.20 5.84 8.87
N ARG A 34 -15.08 6.41 9.24
CA ARG A 34 -14.25 6.32 10.42
C ARG A 34 -13.57 4.96 10.53
N GLY A 35 -12.45 4.82 9.83
CA GLY A 35 -11.52 3.71 10.07
C GLY A 35 -10.93 3.77 11.47
N ILE A 36 -10.50 2.63 11.98
CA ILE A 36 -9.72 2.53 13.23
C ILE A 36 -8.29 2.19 12.86
N PHE A 37 -7.34 3.03 13.28
CA PHE A 37 -5.93 2.86 13.00
C PHE A 37 -5.12 2.80 14.29
N ASN A 38 -4.19 1.86 14.40
CA ASN A 38 -3.30 1.75 15.54
C ASN A 38 -1.84 1.99 15.10
N ARG A 39 -1.22 3.05 15.62
CA ARG A 39 0.14 3.46 15.28
C ARG A 39 1.19 2.47 15.76
N ASP A 40 0.99 1.87 16.93
CA ASP A 40 1.94 0.88 17.46
C ASP A 40 1.88 -0.43 16.64
N ALA A 41 0.70 -0.80 16.14
CA ALA A 41 0.57 -1.93 15.21
C ALA A 41 1.25 -1.63 13.88
N ALA A 42 1.11 -0.40 13.37
CA ALA A 42 1.81 0.05 12.17
C ALA A 42 3.33 0.01 12.35
N ASP A 43 3.83 0.47 13.50
CA ASP A 43 5.26 0.45 13.84
C ASP A 43 5.82 -0.98 13.87
N LYS A 44 5.08 -1.91 14.49
CA LYS A 44 5.43 -3.33 14.50
C LYS A 44 5.44 -3.96 13.10
N GLN A 45 4.49 -3.55 12.25
CA GLN A 45 4.45 -4.04 10.86
C GLN A 45 5.60 -3.51 10.02
N VAL A 46 5.95 -2.23 10.20
CA VAL A 46 7.08 -1.59 9.56
C VAL A 46 8.41 -2.26 9.96
N ALA A 47 8.58 -2.59 11.23
CA ALA A 47 9.77 -3.27 11.75
C ALA A 47 10.03 -4.64 11.10
N ARG A 48 8.99 -5.34 10.64
CA ARG A 48 9.14 -6.67 10.00
C ARG A 48 9.88 -6.64 8.66
N ASN A 49 9.88 -5.52 7.99
CA ASN A 49 10.46 -5.41 6.65
C ASN A 49 11.93 -4.96 6.66
N GLU A 50 12.46 -4.53 7.79
CA GLU A 50 13.84 -4.06 7.99
C GLU A 50 14.31 -2.96 7.00
N ARG A 51 13.39 -2.42 6.18
CA ARG A 51 13.65 -1.39 5.16
C ARG A 51 13.17 0.00 5.55
N ARG A 52 12.51 0.13 6.70
CA ARG A 52 11.97 1.40 7.20
C ARG A 52 12.35 1.59 8.65
N GLU A 53 12.69 2.82 9.00
CA GLU A 53 12.86 3.21 10.40
C GLU A 53 11.53 3.20 11.14
N THR A 54 11.55 2.75 12.39
CA THR A 54 10.40 2.77 13.30
C THR A 54 10.30 4.10 14.06
N GLY A 55 9.20 4.28 14.82
CA GLY A 55 9.05 5.43 15.71
C GLY A 55 8.46 6.70 15.08
N HIS A 56 8.06 6.63 13.80
CA HIS A 56 7.37 7.75 13.16
C HIS A 56 5.90 7.88 13.60
N MET A 57 5.36 9.08 13.44
CA MET A 57 3.91 9.33 13.60
C MET A 57 3.14 8.77 12.40
N TRP A 58 3.03 7.45 12.34
CA TRP A 58 2.39 6.75 11.23
C TRP A 58 0.95 7.20 11.00
N GLY A 59 0.59 7.29 9.75
CA GLY A 59 -0.75 7.40 9.21
C GLY A 59 -0.91 6.47 8.02
N THR A 60 -1.95 6.68 7.23
CA THR A 60 -2.20 5.94 6.00
C THR A 60 -2.66 6.87 4.89
N ASN A 61 -2.64 6.37 3.65
CA ASN A 61 -3.42 6.95 2.58
C ASN A 61 -4.94 6.74 2.85
N PRO A 62 -5.86 7.36 2.08
CA PRO A 62 -7.30 7.33 2.38
C PRO A 62 -7.90 5.93 2.53
N CYS A 63 -7.50 4.98 1.70
CA CYS A 63 -8.03 3.61 1.74
C CYS A 63 -7.29 2.68 2.73
N SER A 64 -6.30 3.20 3.46
CA SER A 64 -5.53 2.53 4.52
C SER A 64 -4.66 1.35 4.08
N GLU A 65 -4.41 1.17 2.78
CA GLU A 65 -3.56 0.10 2.27
C GLU A 65 -2.05 0.40 2.37
N ILE A 66 -1.68 1.68 2.53
CA ILE A 66 -0.27 2.09 2.63
C ILE A 66 -0.01 2.83 3.95
N ILE A 67 0.95 2.34 4.73
CA ILE A 67 1.45 3.04 5.92
C ILE A 67 2.40 4.15 5.46
N LEU A 68 2.12 5.39 5.85
CA LEU A 68 2.86 6.58 5.46
C LEU A 68 3.37 7.36 6.67
N ARG A 69 4.53 7.97 6.51
CA ARG A 69 5.03 9.04 7.41
C ARG A 69 4.24 10.33 7.16
N PRO A 70 4.23 11.29 8.10
CA PRO A 70 3.75 12.63 7.81
C PRO A 70 4.45 13.23 6.60
N TYR A 71 3.70 13.95 5.77
CA TYR A 71 4.23 14.61 4.57
C TYR A 71 4.92 13.65 3.59
N GLN A 72 4.25 12.56 3.25
CA GLN A 72 4.77 11.56 2.33
C GLN A 72 3.69 11.14 1.32
N PHE A 73 4.12 10.84 0.11
CA PHE A 73 3.29 10.25 -0.94
C PHE A 73 3.62 8.77 -1.14
N CYS A 74 2.67 8.04 -1.71
CA CYS A 74 2.86 6.72 -2.27
C CYS A 74 2.55 6.72 -3.76
N ASN A 75 3.15 5.79 -4.49
CA ASN A 75 3.01 5.63 -5.92
C ASN A 75 2.28 4.31 -6.17
N LEU A 76 1.03 4.39 -6.61
CA LEU A 76 0.17 3.24 -6.80
C LEU A 76 0.19 2.78 -8.25
N SER A 77 0.29 1.49 -8.45
CA SER A 77 0.04 0.80 -9.71
C SER A 77 -0.82 -0.43 -9.46
N GLU A 78 -1.63 -0.81 -10.43
CA GLU A 78 -2.60 -1.88 -10.26
C GLU A 78 -2.58 -2.84 -11.44
N VAL A 79 -2.44 -4.11 -11.13
CA VAL A 79 -2.47 -5.21 -12.09
C VAL A 79 -3.88 -5.77 -12.17
N VAL A 80 -4.43 -5.89 -13.37
CA VAL A 80 -5.70 -6.55 -13.62
C VAL A 80 -5.46 -8.04 -13.77
N VAL A 81 -6.01 -8.80 -12.84
CA VAL A 81 -6.01 -10.26 -12.85
C VAL A 81 -7.22 -10.74 -13.64
N ARG A 82 -7.01 -11.63 -14.61
CA ARG A 82 -8.07 -12.30 -15.37
C ARG A 82 -8.14 -13.77 -14.96
N ASP A 83 -9.29 -14.39 -15.12
CA ASP A 83 -9.55 -15.77 -14.73
C ASP A 83 -8.63 -16.79 -15.44
N TYR A 84 -8.18 -16.45 -16.66
CA TYR A 84 -7.29 -17.26 -17.49
C TYR A 84 -5.79 -16.96 -17.32
N ASP A 85 -5.41 -15.99 -16.51
CA ASP A 85 -3.99 -15.66 -16.31
C ASP A 85 -3.25 -16.83 -15.64
N THR A 86 -2.11 -17.17 -16.20
CA THR A 86 -1.17 -18.09 -15.55
C THR A 86 -0.33 -17.33 -14.52
N LEU A 87 0.39 -18.07 -13.67
CA LEU A 87 1.35 -17.45 -12.75
C LEU A 87 2.40 -16.60 -13.48
N GLU A 88 2.88 -17.06 -14.63
CA GLU A 88 3.89 -16.34 -15.41
C GLU A 88 3.30 -15.06 -16.03
N ASP A 89 2.06 -15.08 -16.51
CA ASP A 89 1.39 -13.86 -16.99
C ASP A 89 1.24 -12.84 -15.86
N LEU A 90 0.86 -13.26 -14.67
CA LEU A 90 0.74 -12.38 -13.51
C LEU A 90 2.09 -11.82 -13.07
N LYS A 91 3.14 -12.63 -13.10
CA LYS A 91 4.51 -12.17 -12.78
C LYS A 91 5.00 -11.12 -13.78
N GLU A 92 4.72 -11.32 -15.07
CA GLU A 92 5.05 -10.33 -16.10
C GLU A 92 4.28 -9.02 -15.88
N LYS A 93 2.98 -9.08 -15.65
CA LYS A 93 2.14 -7.90 -15.33
C LYS A 93 2.66 -7.16 -14.08
N VAL A 94 3.00 -7.88 -13.02
CA VAL A 94 3.58 -7.30 -11.80
C VAL A 94 4.94 -6.65 -12.07
N HIS A 95 5.78 -7.27 -12.89
CA HIS A 95 7.05 -6.69 -13.32
C HIS A 95 6.86 -5.32 -13.96
N PHE A 96 5.99 -5.20 -14.97
CA PHE A 96 5.71 -3.93 -15.64
C PHE A 96 5.07 -2.90 -14.69
N ALA A 97 4.11 -3.32 -13.86
CA ALA A 97 3.48 -2.43 -12.89
C ALA A 97 4.51 -1.87 -11.88
N THR A 98 5.50 -2.69 -11.51
CA THR A 98 6.59 -2.27 -10.61
C THR A 98 7.53 -1.28 -11.30
N ILE A 99 7.87 -1.49 -12.57
CA ILE A 99 8.65 -0.53 -13.36
C ILE A 99 7.94 0.82 -13.39
N LEU A 100 6.66 0.83 -13.74
CA LEU A 100 5.85 2.06 -13.80
C LEU A 100 5.81 2.78 -12.45
N GLY A 101 5.52 2.05 -11.35
CA GLY A 101 5.50 2.60 -10.01
C GLY A 101 6.86 3.16 -9.59
N THR A 102 7.95 2.46 -9.89
CA THR A 102 9.32 2.91 -9.59
C THR A 102 9.67 4.18 -10.36
N LEU A 103 9.34 4.25 -11.64
CA LEU A 103 9.55 5.46 -12.45
C LEU A 103 8.67 6.63 -11.94
N GLN A 104 7.41 6.37 -11.60
CA GLN A 104 6.52 7.37 -11.01
C GLN A 104 7.11 7.95 -9.71
N SER A 105 7.77 7.13 -8.89
CA SER A 105 8.39 7.56 -7.64
C SER A 105 9.55 8.57 -7.83
N THR A 106 10.04 8.74 -9.05
CA THR A 106 11.08 9.75 -9.37
C THR A 106 10.50 11.14 -9.65
N LEU A 107 9.17 11.26 -9.82
CA LEU A 107 8.50 12.51 -10.10
C LEU A 107 8.30 13.31 -8.79
N THR A 108 9.36 13.93 -8.32
CA THR A 108 9.41 14.63 -7.01
C THR A 108 9.53 16.15 -7.11
N ASP A 109 9.18 16.74 -8.27
CA ASP A 109 9.11 18.19 -8.44
C ASP A 109 7.80 18.77 -7.86
N PHE A 110 7.74 18.89 -6.55
CA PHE A 110 6.58 19.38 -5.81
C PHE A 110 6.63 20.91 -5.63
N LYS A 111 6.41 21.66 -6.69
CA LYS A 111 6.57 23.13 -6.76
C LYS A 111 5.84 23.92 -5.68
N TYR A 112 4.67 23.43 -5.24
CA TYR A 112 3.80 24.14 -4.30
C TYR A 112 3.80 23.57 -2.88
N LEU A 113 4.61 22.54 -2.63
CA LEU A 113 4.67 21.86 -1.32
C LEU A 113 5.95 22.27 -0.57
N ARG A 114 5.89 22.13 0.76
CA ARG A 114 7.06 22.34 1.59
C ARG A 114 8.13 21.28 1.28
N LYS A 115 9.39 21.65 1.37
CA LYS A 115 10.54 20.77 1.07
C LYS A 115 10.48 19.40 1.75
N ILE A 116 9.89 19.32 2.95
CA ILE A 116 9.75 18.07 3.70
C ILE A 116 8.99 16.97 2.91
N TRP A 117 8.01 17.33 2.08
CA TRP A 117 7.30 16.39 1.22
C TRP A 117 8.23 15.70 0.23
N LYS A 118 9.11 16.49 -0.39
CA LYS A 118 10.12 15.96 -1.31
C LYS A 118 11.09 15.03 -0.57
N THR A 119 11.67 15.52 0.54
CA THR A 119 12.64 14.77 1.34
C THR A 119 12.08 13.41 1.77
N ASN A 120 10.90 13.39 2.42
CA ASN A 120 10.32 12.14 2.91
C ASN A 120 9.92 11.18 1.79
N THR A 121 9.48 11.72 0.64
CA THR A 121 9.12 10.90 -0.52
C THR A 121 10.36 10.28 -1.17
N GLU A 122 11.43 11.03 -1.32
CA GLU A 122 12.67 10.56 -1.94
C GLU A 122 13.43 9.54 -1.06
N GLU A 123 13.38 9.69 0.25
CA GLU A 123 14.02 8.76 1.18
C GLU A 123 13.42 7.34 1.07
N GLU A 124 12.12 7.22 1.04
CA GLU A 124 11.46 5.91 1.09
C GLU A 124 10.87 5.45 -0.23
N ARG A 125 10.55 6.37 -1.17
CA ARG A 125 9.96 6.07 -2.48
C ARG A 125 8.87 5.00 -2.44
N VAL A 126 7.92 5.14 -1.52
CA VAL A 126 6.90 4.14 -1.24
C VAL A 126 6.06 3.82 -2.49
N LEU A 127 6.02 2.56 -2.85
CA LEU A 127 5.15 2.02 -3.90
C LEU A 127 3.96 1.29 -3.28
N GLY A 128 2.95 1.07 -4.12
CA GLY A 128 1.82 0.21 -3.84
C GLY A 128 1.42 -0.54 -5.09
N VAL A 129 2.19 -1.57 -5.46
CA VAL A 129 1.83 -2.50 -6.54
C VAL A 129 0.73 -3.42 -6.01
N SER A 130 -0.44 -3.35 -6.61
CA SER A 130 -1.65 -4.04 -6.17
C SER A 130 -2.25 -4.90 -7.27
N LEU A 131 -3.19 -5.76 -6.90
CA LEU A 131 -3.96 -6.61 -7.80
C LEU A 131 -5.44 -6.28 -7.68
N THR A 132 -6.16 -6.21 -8.81
CA THR A 132 -7.62 -6.22 -8.86
C THR A 132 -8.10 -7.47 -9.62
N GLY A 133 -9.30 -7.98 -9.31
CA GLY A 133 -9.81 -9.23 -9.89
C GLY A 133 -9.36 -10.51 -9.18
N ILE A 134 -8.78 -10.40 -7.97
CA ILE A 134 -8.30 -11.56 -7.19
C ILE A 134 -9.41 -12.60 -6.99
N MET A 135 -10.63 -12.13 -6.71
CA MET A 135 -11.76 -13.02 -6.41
C MET A 135 -12.36 -13.72 -7.64
N ASP A 136 -12.07 -13.21 -8.84
CA ASP A 136 -12.52 -13.79 -10.10
C ASP A 136 -11.58 -14.90 -10.59
N HIS A 137 -10.35 -14.92 -10.09
CA HIS A 137 -9.33 -15.88 -10.49
C HIS A 137 -9.40 -17.18 -9.70
N HIS A 138 -9.49 -18.31 -10.39
CA HIS A 138 -9.71 -19.63 -9.79
C HIS A 138 -8.65 -20.08 -8.78
N VAL A 139 -7.37 -19.68 -8.95
CA VAL A 139 -6.30 -20.00 -7.99
C VAL A 139 -6.27 -19.00 -6.84
N LEU A 140 -6.33 -17.69 -7.14
CA LEU A 140 -6.14 -16.66 -6.11
C LEU A 140 -7.30 -16.57 -5.13
N SER A 141 -8.53 -16.88 -5.57
CA SER A 141 -9.73 -16.71 -4.73
C SER A 141 -9.94 -17.84 -3.72
N LYS A 142 -9.52 -19.06 -4.00
CA LYS A 142 -9.98 -20.23 -3.22
C LYS A 142 -8.95 -21.35 -3.05
N ASN A 143 -7.77 -21.24 -3.65
CA ASN A 143 -6.84 -22.35 -3.71
C ASN A 143 -5.77 -22.28 -2.63
N VAL A 144 -5.34 -23.44 -2.15
CA VAL A 144 -4.21 -23.58 -1.22
C VAL A 144 -2.89 -23.02 -1.79
N TYR A 145 -2.80 -22.89 -3.10
CA TYR A 145 -1.64 -22.31 -3.79
C TYR A 145 -1.65 -20.77 -3.86
N SER A 146 -2.75 -20.11 -3.47
CA SER A 146 -2.87 -18.65 -3.57
C SER A 146 -1.77 -17.90 -2.82
N ALA A 147 -1.44 -18.34 -1.61
CA ALA A 147 -0.36 -17.75 -0.81
C ALA A 147 1.00 -17.83 -1.53
N ARG A 148 1.32 -18.98 -2.12
CA ARG A 148 2.55 -19.17 -2.89
C ARG A 148 2.61 -18.26 -4.10
N TRP A 149 1.52 -18.14 -4.86
CA TRP A 149 1.46 -17.25 -6.02
C TRP A 149 1.65 -15.79 -5.62
N LEU A 150 1.01 -15.35 -4.53
CA LEU A 150 1.18 -13.99 -4.00
C LEU A 150 2.62 -13.73 -3.53
N GLU A 151 3.27 -14.71 -2.89
CA GLU A 151 4.68 -14.58 -2.49
C GLU A 151 5.62 -14.49 -3.70
N GLU A 152 5.40 -15.29 -4.74
CA GLU A 152 6.19 -15.23 -5.97
C GLU A 152 6.02 -13.87 -6.67
N MET A 153 4.80 -13.37 -6.81
CA MET A 153 4.54 -12.05 -7.37
C MET A 153 5.17 -10.93 -6.53
N LYS A 154 5.09 -11.02 -5.20
CA LYS A 154 5.76 -10.07 -4.31
C LYS A 154 7.28 -10.09 -4.52
N ARG A 155 7.88 -11.28 -4.66
CA ARG A 155 9.31 -11.40 -4.95
C ARG A 155 9.68 -10.70 -6.25
N VAL A 156 8.92 -10.95 -7.33
CA VAL A 156 9.13 -10.27 -8.63
C VAL A 156 9.09 -8.75 -8.46
N ALA A 157 8.11 -8.22 -7.72
CA ALA A 157 8.03 -6.78 -7.48
C ALA A 157 9.25 -6.25 -6.70
N VAL A 158 9.70 -6.96 -5.67
CA VAL A 158 10.87 -6.56 -4.88
C VAL A 158 12.14 -6.60 -5.72
N ASP A 159 12.36 -7.69 -6.46
CA ASP A 159 13.55 -7.87 -7.31
C ASP A 159 13.59 -6.82 -8.44
N THR A 160 12.44 -6.57 -9.08
CA THR A 160 12.33 -5.53 -10.12
C THR A 160 12.68 -4.14 -9.59
N ASN A 161 12.14 -3.76 -8.43
CA ASN A 161 12.46 -2.47 -7.82
C ASN A 161 13.94 -2.39 -7.41
N TRP A 162 14.50 -3.48 -6.88
CA TRP A 162 15.92 -3.59 -6.55
C TRP A 162 16.80 -3.39 -7.78
N ASP A 163 16.52 -4.08 -8.87
CA ASP A 163 17.29 -3.99 -10.11
C ASP A 163 17.30 -2.57 -10.68
N LEU A 164 16.15 -1.89 -10.64
CA LEU A 164 16.04 -0.50 -11.09
C LEU A 164 16.80 0.46 -10.19
N ALA A 165 16.85 0.20 -8.88
CA ALA A 165 17.58 1.00 -7.92
C ALA A 165 19.10 0.81 -8.02
N THR A 166 19.57 -0.43 -8.22
CA THR A 166 21.01 -0.76 -8.24
C THR A 166 21.68 -0.48 -9.58
N ASN A 167 20.96 -0.55 -10.69
CA ASN A 167 21.52 -0.35 -12.04
C ASN A 167 21.82 1.13 -12.41
N GLY A 168 22.25 1.93 -11.43
CA GLY A 168 22.94 3.19 -11.68
C GLY A 168 22.07 4.39 -12.03
N ARG A 169 20.76 4.34 -11.80
CA ARG A 169 19.84 5.44 -12.10
C ARG A 169 19.66 6.46 -10.98
N GLY A 170 20.42 6.34 -9.88
CA GLY A 170 20.31 7.23 -8.73
C GLY A 170 18.97 7.14 -7.99
N ILE A 171 18.24 6.04 -8.17
CA ILE A 171 16.96 5.77 -7.52
C ILE A 171 17.25 4.92 -6.28
N THR A 172 16.80 5.36 -5.11
CA THR A 172 16.87 4.53 -3.90
C THR A 172 15.82 3.44 -3.94
N GLN A 173 16.13 2.27 -3.38
CA GLN A 173 15.16 1.19 -3.25
C GLN A 173 13.95 1.64 -2.44
N SER A 174 12.77 1.27 -2.89
CA SER A 174 11.52 1.59 -2.21
C SER A 174 11.40 0.86 -0.87
N ALA A 175 11.04 1.57 0.16
CA ALA A 175 10.91 1.02 1.51
C ALA A 175 9.68 0.10 1.67
N ALA A 176 8.62 0.33 0.89
CA ALA A 176 7.47 -0.56 0.74
C ALA A 176 7.11 -0.63 -0.74
N ILE A 177 6.68 -1.80 -1.24
CA ILE A 177 6.54 -2.03 -2.69
C ILE A 177 5.16 -2.56 -3.04
N THR A 178 4.62 -3.52 -2.29
CA THR A 178 3.36 -4.18 -2.59
C THR A 178 2.27 -3.83 -1.58
N CYS A 179 1.03 -3.79 -2.02
CA CYS A 179 -0.13 -3.66 -1.16
C CYS A 179 -1.33 -4.44 -1.71
N VAL A 180 -2.42 -4.48 -0.95
CA VAL A 180 -3.73 -4.87 -1.45
C VAL A 180 -4.64 -3.66 -1.33
N LYS A 181 -4.89 -3.00 -2.46
CA LYS A 181 -5.73 -1.82 -2.52
C LYS A 181 -7.20 -2.21 -2.62
N ALA A 182 -8.04 -1.48 -1.89
CA ALA A 182 -9.47 -1.48 -2.14
C ALA A 182 -9.75 -0.68 -3.43
N SER A 183 -9.73 -1.37 -4.58
CA SER A 183 -9.89 -0.75 -5.89
C SER A 183 -11.33 -0.28 -6.10
N GLY A 184 -11.58 1.01 -5.89
CA GLY A 184 -12.91 1.60 -6.02
C GLY A 184 -13.26 2.05 -7.45
N THR A 185 -12.26 2.46 -8.23
CA THR A 185 -12.45 3.01 -9.58
C THR A 185 -11.90 2.10 -10.67
N VAL A 186 -10.67 1.63 -10.57
CA VAL A 186 -10.06 0.77 -11.59
C VAL A 186 -10.86 -0.51 -11.78
N SER A 187 -11.31 -1.15 -10.70
CA SER A 187 -12.16 -2.35 -10.75
C SER A 187 -13.52 -2.15 -11.44
N GLN A 188 -13.91 -0.92 -11.72
CA GLN A 188 -15.13 -0.61 -12.49
C GLN A 188 -14.87 -0.46 -13.98
N LEU A 189 -13.60 -0.42 -14.39
CA LEU A 189 -13.19 -0.21 -15.78
C LEU A 189 -12.71 -1.48 -16.47
N VAL A 190 -12.58 -2.58 -15.73
CA VAL A 190 -11.94 -3.83 -16.18
C VAL A 190 -12.77 -5.05 -15.84
#